data_7d667d9d1497eb8e9ce7d52fda3d29db
#
_entry.id   7d667d9d1497eb8e9ce7d52fda3d29db
#
_cell.length_a   1.000
_cell.length_b   1.000
_cell.length_c   1.000
_cell.angle_alpha   90.00
_cell.angle_beta   90.00
_cell.angle_gamma   90.00
#
_symmetry.space_group_name_H-M   'P 1'
#
loop_
_entity.id
_entity.type
_entity.pdbx_description
1 polymer ?
#
loop_
_entity_poly.entity_id
_entity_poly.type
_entity_poly.pdbx_seq_one_letter_code
_entity_poly.pdbx_strand_id
1 'polypeptide(L)'
;MTAPTLRSFGLGLDAGGTQTRWAVADSAGALVAEGSVAGITALQLNTNDGRAHIRQALADIAGAATPLGKIEHVCAGVTGLDERDERLCQLIAAALSIDAATVSVRSDIDIAYRDLFKPGEGYVVYAGTGSIAAYIDETNVFHRAGGRGVLLDDGGGGFWIAREALRYIWRLEDERPGAWRDSPMAVEMFKHIGGSDWSFSRQFFYGRERGDIGKLAIAVAASANDDAVARAILCQAGSELARLGNAMINRFGVRPILLAGRAALLHRAIEDTMRAALPPAAQLKVRVSDAHVAAARIAAKST
;
A
#
# COMPACT_ATOMS: atom_id res chain seq x y z
N MET A 1 33.21 14.81 -33.75
CA MET A 1 32.86 13.84 -32.71
C MET A 1 31.59 14.36 -32.04
N THR A 2 30.43 13.81 -32.37
CA THR A 2 29.17 14.12 -31.70
C THR A 2 29.24 13.58 -30.24
N ALA A 3 29.05 14.44 -29.26
CA ALA A 3 28.96 14.04 -27.86
C ALA A 3 27.91 12.89 -27.74
N PRO A 4 28.17 11.84 -26.96
CA PRO A 4 27.18 10.81 -26.75
C PRO A 4 25.92 11.45 -26.15
N THR A 5 24.82 11.35 -26.85
CA THR A 5 23.50 11.80 -26.33
C THR A 5 23.25 11.00 -25.07
N LEU A 6 23.30 11.64 -23.90
CA LEU A 6 22.91 11.01 -22.63
C LEU A 6 21.48 10.49 -22.81
N ARG A 7 21.28 9.20 -22.58
CA ARG A 7 19.94 8.61 -22.60
C ARG A 7 19.08 9.27 -21.51
N SER A 8 17.88 9.66 -21.88
CA SER A 8 16.90 10.29 -20.99
C SER A 8 15.95 9.24 -20.44
N PHE A 9 15.60 9.35 -19.15
CA PHE A 9 14.78 8.39 -18.43
C PHE A 9 13.74 9.07 -17.56
N GLY A 10 12.63 8.33 -17.34
CA GLY A 10 11.66 8.64 -16.30
C GLY A 10 11.91 7.80 -15.04
N LEU A 11 11.86 8.42 -13.87
CA LEU A 11 11.95 7.76 -12.58
C LEU A 11 10.57 7.66 -11.93
N GLY A 12 10.18 6.47 -11.52
CA GLY A 12 8.95 6.19 -10.77
C GLY A 12 9.24 5.81 -9.33
N LEU A 13 8.44 6.33 -8.40
CA LEU A 13 8.50 5.98 -6.98
C LEU A 13 7.13 5.47 -6.51
N ASP A 14 7.14 4.40 -5.72
CA ASP A 14 6.02 3.90 -4.92
C ASP A 14 6.46 3.95 -3.46
N ALA A 15 6.13 5.06 -2.79
CA ALA A 15 6.63 5.41 -1.48
C ALA A 15 5.63 5.02 -0.39
N GLY A 16 5.91 3.94 0.31
CA GLY A 16 5.15 3.42 1.44
C GLY A 16 5.89 3.56 2.77
N GLY A 17 5.17 3.44 3.89
CA GLY A 17 5.74 3.64 5.22
C GLY A 17 6.83 2.64 5.62
N THR A 18 6.83 1.44 5.06
CA THR A 18 7.84 0.40 5.37
C THR A 18 8.98 0.39 4.37
N GLN A 19 8.69 0.69 3.11
CA GLN A 19 9.63 0.59 1.99
C GLN A 19 9.17 1.52 0.88
N THR A 20 10.12 2.16 0.19
CA THR A 20 9.91 2.87 -1.07
C THR A 20 10.52 2.04 -2.18
N ARG A 21 9.71 1.63 -3.15
CA ARG A 21 10.18 1.00 -4.39
C ARG A 21 10.39 2.08 -5.45
N TRP A 22 11.41 1.91 -6.28
CA TRP A 22 11.69 2.81 -7.40
C TRP A 22 11.97 2.02 -8.67
N ALA A 23 11.69 2.64 -9.81
CA ALA A 23 11.98 2.10 -11.11
C ALA A 23 12.42 3.21 -12.08
N VAL A 24 13.26 2.87 -13.04
CA VAL A 24 13.68 3.75 -14.15
C VAL A 24 13.20 3.14 -15.46
N ALA A 25 12.51 3.93 -16.29
CA ALA A 25 12.05 3.52 -17.61
C ALA A 25 12.58 4.46 -18.70
N ASP A 26 12.84 3.92 -19.89
CA ASP A 26 13.19 4.70 -21.07
C ASP A 26 11.96 5.31 -21.75
N SER A 27 12.14 6.15 -22.76
CA SER A 27 11.08 6.81 -23.53
C SER A 27 10.10 5.85 -24.22
N ALA A 28 10.50 4.59 -24.44
CA ALA A 28 9.63 3.53 -24.96
C ALA A 28 8.81 2.85 -23.84
N GLY A 29 9.08 3.18 -22.57
CA GLY A 29 8.46 2.57 -21.41
C GLY A 29 9.08 1.23 -21.00
N ALA A 30 10.24 0.88 -21.55
CA ALA A 30 10.98 -0.31 -21.15
C ALA A 30 11.66 -0.08 -19.79
N LEU A 31 11.55 -1.06 -18.88
CA LEU A 31 12.19 -1.01 -17.57
C LEU A 31 13.71 -1.15 -17.74
N VAL A 32 14.46 -0.22 -17.17
CA VAL A 32 15.93 -0.18 -17.23
C VAL A 32 16.54 -0.67 -15.92
N ALA A 33 15.97 -0.23 -14.80
CA ALA A 33 16.40 -0.64 -13.48
C ALA A 33 15.26 -0.47 -12.47
N GLU A 34 15.34 -1.19 -11.38
CA GLU A 34 14.43 -1.05 -10.23
C GLU A 34 15.16 -1.39 -8.93
N GLY A 35 14.61 -0.94 -7.82
CA GLY A 35 15.14 -1.24 -6.51
C GLY A 35 14.26 -0.73 -5.39
N SER A 36 14.81 -0.73 -4.20
CA SER A 36 14.08 -0.27 -3.02
C SER A 36 15.00 0.36 -1.98
N VAL A 37 14.43 1.30 -1.23
CA VAL A 37 15.07 2.00 -0.11
C VAL A 37 14.12 2.05 1.08
N ALA A 38 14.55 2.69 2.17
CA ALA A 38 13.73 2.94 3.35
C ALA A 38 12.41 3.65 2.99
N GLY A 39 11.36 3.39 3.77
CA GLY A 39 10.02 3.92 3.50
C GLY A 39 9.95 5.44 3.61
N ILE A 40 9.23 6.07 2.67
CA ILE A 40 8.94 7.50 2.65
C ILE A 40 7.42 7.68 2.76
N THR A 41 6.98 8.62 3.61
CA THR A 41 5.57 9.03 3.74
C THR A 41 5.45 10.54 3.81
N ALA A 42 4.30 11.08 3.40
CA ALA A 42 4.04 12.53 3.51
C ALA A 42 4.05 13.03 4.96
N LEU A 43 3.70 12.19 5.93
CA LEU A 43 3.71 12.56 7.36
C LEU A 43 5.11 12.92 7.88
N GLN A 44 6.16 12.32 7.34
CA GLN A 44 7.55 12.59 7.72
C GLN A 44 8.00 14.02 7.37
N LEU A 45 7.32 14.70 6.43
CA LEU A 45 7.60 16.10 6.10
C LEU A 45 7.39 17.06 7.29
N ASN A 46 6.60 16.66 8.28
CA ASN A 46 6.21 17.53 9.39
C ASN A 46 7.26 17.60 10.51
N THR A 47 8.29 16.76 10.50
CA THR A 47 9.36 16.73 11.50
C THR A 47 10.73 16.91 10.85
N ASN A 48 11.72 17.42 11.62
CA ASN A 48 13.10 17.57 11.13
C ASN A 48 13.72 16.20 10.83
N ASP A 49 13.56 15.24 11.72
CA ASP A 49 14.08 13.88 11.58
C ASP A 49 13.44 13.15 10.38
N GLY A 50 12.13 13.32 10.20
CA GLY A 50 11.43 12.78 9.05
C GLY A 50 11.94 13.36 7.72
N ARG A 51 12.19 14.68 7.66
CA ARG A 51 12.78 15.29 6.46
C ARG A 51 14.23 14.84 6.23
N ALA A 52 15.01 14.62 7.28
CA ALA A 52 16.35 14.05 7.16
C ALA A 52 16.31 12.63 6.61
N HIS A 53 15.38 11.81 7.11
CA HIS A 53 15.13 10.46 6.62
C HIS A 53 14.73 10.44 5.13
N ILE A 54 13.81 11.32 4.72
CA ILE A 54 13.41 11.45 3.30
C ILE A 54 14.63 11.80 2.43
N ARG A 55 15.45 12.79 2.86
CA ARG A 55 16.66 13.17 2.09
C ARG A 55 17.63 12.02 1.92
N GLN A 56 17.85 11.22 2.96
CA GLN A 56 18.74 10.06 2.87
C GLN A 56 18.20 9.02 1.88
N ALA A 57 16.92 8.65 1.99
CA ALA A 57 16.29 7.69 1.08
C ALA A 57 16.31 8.18 -0.39
N LEU A 58 16.09 9.48 -0.62
CA LEU A 58 16.18 10.07 -1.96
C LEU A 58 17.62 10.12 -2.47
N ALA A 59 18.61 10.35 -1.63
CA ALA A 59 20.02 10.29 -2.00
C ALA A 59 20.43 8.87 -2.42
N ASP A 60 19.94 7.85 -1.71
CA ASP A 60 20.18 6.44 -2.07
C ASP A 60 19.57 6.10 -3.45
N ILE A 61 18.35 6.58 -3.74
CA ILE A 61 17.72 6.44 -5.05
C ILE A 61 18.54 7.16 -6.14
N ALA A 62 18.93 8.42 -5.88
CA ALA A 62 19.71 9.20 -6.83
C ALA A 62 21.05 8.54 -7.13
N GLY A 63 21.74 8.01 -6.12
CA GLY A 63 22.98 7.27 -6.27
C GLY A 63 22.86 6.02 -7.16
N ALA A 64 21.71 5.38 -7.14
CA ALA A 64 21.43 4.22 -7.97
C ALA A 64 20.94 4.57 -9.40
N ALA A 65 20.13 5.62 -9.54
CA ALA A 65 19.45 5.97 -10.78
C ALA A 65 20.31 6.86 -11.70
N THR A 66 21.04 7.85 -11.18
CA THR A 66 21.82 8.81 -12.02
C THR A 66 22.96 8.19 -12.83
N PRO A 67 23.64 7.11 -12.38
CA PRO A 67 24.65 6.45 -13.21
C PRO A 67 24.09 5.81 -14.49
N LEU A 68 22.77 5.56 -14.56
CA LEU A 68 22.12 4.95 -15.73
C LEU A 68 21.97 5.96 -16.89
N GLY A 69 21.87 7.26 -16.57
CA GLY A 69 21.71 8.37 -17.51
C GLY A 69 20.94 9.53 -16.87
N LYS A 70 20.47 10.46 -17.71
CA LYS A 70 19.77 11.66 -17.26
C LYS A 70 18.32 11.32 -16.86
N ILE A 71 17.97 11.56 -15.60
CA ILE A 71 16.57 11.55 -15.17
C ILE A 71 15.95 12.91 -15.55
N GLU A 72 14.93 12.92 -16.39
CA GLU A 72 14.27 14.15 -16.84
C GLU A 72 12.96 14.42 -16.11
N HIS A 73 12.21 13.38 -15.82
CA HIS A 73 10.92 13.49 -15.11
C HIS A 73 10.81 12.46 -13.99
N VAL A 74 10.11 12.83 -12.94
CA VAL A 74 9.78 11.94 -11.81
C VAL A 74 8.26 11.90 -11.61
N CYS A 75 7.74 10.70 -11.42
CA CYS A 75 6.38 10.47 -10.94
C CYS A 75 6.46 9.67 -9.64
N ALA A 76 5.93 10.21 -8.54
CA ALA A 76 5.97 9.58 -7.23
C ALA A 76 4.57 9.38 -6.66
N GLY A 77 4.21 8.12 -6.35
CA GLY A 77 3.08 7.77 -5.50
C GLY A 77 3.52 7.75 -4.05
N VAL A 78 2.89 8.52 -3.17
CA VAL A 78 3.33 8.67 -1.79
C VAL A 78 2.19 8.46 -0.80
N THR A 79 2.38 7.51 0.12
CA THR A 79 1.43 7.22 1.20
C THR A 79 1.23 8.45 2.09
N GLY A 80 -0.05 8.73 2.39
CA GLY A 80 -0.45 9.85 3.25
C GLY A 80 -0.45 11.21 2.55
N LEU A 81 -0.36 11.23 1.23
CA LEU A 81 -0.48 12.42 0.41
C LEU A 81 -1.91 12.51 -0.13
N ASP A 82 -2.65 13.55 0.24
CA ASP A 82 -3.98 13.84 -0.31
C ASP A 82 -3.90 14.77 -1.54
N GLU A 83 -2.97 15.73 -1.51
CA GLU A 83 -2.73 16.71 -2.59
C GLU A 83 -1.24 16.86 -2.87
N ARG A 84 -0.88 17.51 -4.01
CA ARG A 84 0.52 17.81 -4.35
C ARG A 84 1.19 18.61 -3.23
N ASP A 85 2.30 18.10 -2.69
CA ASP A 85 3.14 18.81 -1.71
C ASP A 85 4.41 19.34 -2.39
N GLU A 86 4.52 20.67 -2.47
CA GLU A 86 5.64 21.33 -3.14
C GLU A 86 6.97 21.10 -2.44
N ARG A 87 6.97 20.93 -1.09
CA ARG A 87 8.19 20.63 -0.31
C ARG A 87 8.77 19.29 -0.72
N LEU A 88 7.91 18.28 -0.97
CA LEU A 88 8.35 16.97 -1.43
C LEU A 88 8.88 17.03 -2.86
N CYS A 89 8.22 17.80 -3.76
CA CYS A 89 8.73 18.03 -5.10
C CYS A 89 10.13 18.63 -5.08
N GLN A 90 10.37 19.63 -4.23
CA GLN A 90 11.68 20.26 -4.07
C GLN A 90 12.74 19.31 -3.50
N LEU A 91 12.39 18.44 -2.54
CA LEU A 91 13.33 17.45 -1.99
C LEU A 91 13.74 16.43 -3.07
N ILE A 92 12.78 15.93 -3.86
CA ILE A 92 13.07 15.01 -4.97
C ILE A 92 13.93 15.70 -6.04
N ALA A 93 13.55 16.90 -6.45
CA ALA A 93 14.27 17.68 -7.45
C ALA A 93 15.72 17.97 -7.03
N ALA A 94 15.92 18.38 -5.78
CA ALA A 94 17.24 18.63 -5.22
C ALA A 94 18.13 17.38 -5.20
N ALA A 95 17.57 16.21 -4.82
CA ALA A 95 18.32 14.95 -4.78
C ALA A 95 18.80 14.48 -6.16
N LEU A 96 18.02 14.77 -7.21
CA LEU A 96 18.31 14.35 -8.60
C LEU A 96 18.91 15.45 -9.46
N SER A 97 19.07 16.68 -8.92
CA SER A 97 19.57 17.86 -9.65
C SER A 97 18.74 18.18 -10.91
N ILE A 98 17.41 18.14 -10.79
CA ILE A 98 16.42 18.45 -11.83
C ILE A 98 15.52 19.63 -11.39
N ASP A 99 14.70 20.14 -12.33
CA ASP A 99 13.70 21.16 -12.00
C ASP A 99 12.52 20.54 -11.24
N ALA A 100 12.05 21.18 -10.17
CA ALA A 100 10.87 20.76 -9.42
C ALA A 100 9.58 20.72 -10.27
N ALA A 101 9.53 21.49 -11.35
CA ALA A 101 8.43 21.45 -12.31
C ALA A 101 8.31 20.12 -13.06
N THR A 102 9.42 19.35 -13.16
CA THR A 102 9.45 18.01 -13.78
C THR A 102 9.11 16.89 -12.80
N VAL A 103 8.81 17.23 -11.54
CA VAL A 103 8.42 16.27 -10.50
C VAL A 103 6.92 16.28 -10.28
N SER A 104 6.27 15.15 -10.53
CA SER A 104 4.85 14.92 -10.22
C SER A 104 4.73 14.03 -9.00
N VAL A 105 4.10 14.53 -7.93
CA VAL A 105 3.75 13.73 -6.75
C VAL A 105 2.25 13.53 -6.67
N ARG A 106 1.83 12.33 -6.33
CA ARG A 106 0.43 11.90 -6.22
C ARG A 106 0.28 10.99 -5.01
N SER A 107 -0.96 10.66 -4.62
CA SER A 107 -1.15 9.58 -3.66
C SER A 107 -0.70 8.23 -4.25
N ASP A 108 -0.23 7.33 -3.40
CA ASP A 108 0.16 5.96 -3.78
C ASP A 108 -0.98 5.20 -4.48
N ILE A 109 -2.22 5.40 -4.01
CA ILE A 109 -3.40 4.78 -4.61
C ILE A 109 -3.77 5.36 -5.99
N ASP A 110 -3.48 6.64 -6.29
CA ASP A 110 -3.65 7.20 -7.64
C ASP A 110 -2.74 6.47 -8.63
N ILE A 111 -1.47 6.27 -8.26
CA ILE A 111 -0.53 5.53 -9.10
C ILE A 111 -0.93 4.05 -9.23
N ALA A 112 -1.31 3.40 -8.14
CA ALA A 112 -1.79 2.03 -8.18
C ALA A 112 -3.03 1.87 -9.07
N TYR A 113 -3.93 2.86 -9.07
CA TYR A 113 -5.07 2.88 -9.97
C TYR A 113 -4.62 2.95 -11.44
N ARG A 114 -3.70 3.85 -11.78
CA ARG A 114 -3.20 4.05 -13.16
C ARG A 114 -2.34 2.90 -13.68
N ASP A 115 -1.78 2.09 -12.79
CA ASP A 115 -1.13 0.82 -13.14
C ASP A 115 -2.17 -0.22 -13.62
N LEU A 116 -3.35 -0.21 -13.01
CA LEU A 116 -4.35 -1.25 -13.15
C LEU A 116 -5.47 -0.92 -14.13
N PHE A 117 -5.84 0.38 -14.25
CA PHE A 117 -6.94 0.89 -15.07
C PHE A 117 -6.60 2.23 -15.72
N LYS A 118 -7.22 2.49 -16.87
CA LYS A 118 -7.38 3.86 -17.37
C LYS A 118 -8.56 4.54 -16.66
N PRO A 119 -8.60 5.89 -16.64
CA PRO A 119 -9.75 6.62 -16.13
C PRO A 119 -11.06 6.10 -16.73
N GLY A 120 -12.07 5.90 -15.87
CA GLY A 120 -13.39 5.41 -16.26
C GLY A 120 -13.56 3.88 -16.29
N GLU A 121 -12.49 3.08 -16.33
CA GLU A 121 -12.60 1.64 -16.65
C GLU A 121 -13.06 0.75 -15.49
N GLY A 122 -12.72 1.07 -14.24
CA GLY A 122 -13.01 0.18 -13.13
C GLY A 122 -12.69 0.74 -11.76
N TYR A 123 -12.79 -0.07 -10.74
CA TYR A 123 -12.49 0.25 -9.35
C TYR A 123 -11.30 -0.54 -8.84
N VAL A 124 -10.38 0.11 -8.15
CA VAL A 124 -9.33 -0.56 -7.38
C VAL A 124 -9.77 -0.62 -5.92
N VAL A 125 -9.84 -1.80 -5.34
CA VAL A 125 -9.93 -2.01 -3.90
C VAL A 125 -8.56 -2.47 -3.43
N TYR A 126 -7.90 -1.65 -2.63
CA TYR A 126 -6.54 -1.89 -2.17
C TYR A 126 -6.52 -2.21 -0.68
N ALA A 127 -5.89 -3.31 -0.30
CA ALA A 127 -5.70 -3.73 1.08
C ALA A 127 -4.21 -3.96 1.36
N GLY A 128 -3.58 -2.97 1.99
CA GLY A 128 -2.23 -3.01 2.53
C GLY A 128 -2.27 -3.04 4.06
N THR A 129 -1.55 -2.14 4.73
CA THR A 129 -1.71 -1.92 6.18
C THR A 129 -3.13 -1.46 6.52
N GLY A 130 -3.68 -0.51 5.75
CA GLY A 130 -5.08 -0.10 5.76
C GLY A 130 -5.82 -0.59 4.51
N SER A 131 -7.02 -0.06 4.26
CA SER A 131 -7.82 -0.37 3.08
C SER A 131 -8.52 0.84 2.48
N ILE A 132 -8.65 0.86 1.15
CA ILE A 132 -9.28 1.95 0.40
C ILE A 132 -9.84 1.42 -0.92
N ALA A 133 -10.95 1.97 -1.39
CA ALA A 133 -11.34 1.86 -2.80
C ALA A 133 -11.11 3.19 -3.52
N ALA A 134 -10.64 3.10 -4.76
CA ALA A 134 -10.32 4.23 -5.63
C ALA A 134 -10.99 4.09 -6.98
N TYR A 135 -11.37 5.23 -7.53
CA TYR A 135 -11.88 5.41 -8.88
C TYR A 135 -11.39 6.73 -9.45
N ILE A 136 -10.84 6.72 -10.64
CA ILE A 136 -10.59 7.93 -11.42
C ILE A 136 -11.60 7.94 -12.56
N ASP A 137 -12.46 8.93 -12.59
CA ASP A 137 -13.50 9.04 -13.61
C ASP A 137 -12.95 9.50 -14.98
N GLU A 138 -13.80 9.53 -15.98
CA GLU A 138 -13.48 9.91 -17.35
C GLU A 138 -12.97 11.35 -17.47
N THR A 139 -13.24 12.20 -16.45
CA THR A 139 -12.75 13.59 -16.36
C THR A 139 -11.47 13.73 -15.57
N ASN A 140 -10.83 12.60 -15.19
CA ASN A 140 -9.64 12.50 -14.34
C ASN A 140 -9.85 12.98 -12.89
N VAL A 141 -11.08 13.02 -12.39
CA VAL A 141 -11.36 13.31 -10.97
C VAL A 141 -11.19 12.02 -10.15
N PHE A 142 -10.42 12.14 -9.08
CA PHE A 142 -10.18 11.03 -8.15
C PHE A 142 -11.30 10.92 -7.10
N HIS A 143 -11.87 9.74 -6.97
CA HIS A 143 -12.90 9.41 -5.99
C HIS A 143 -12.43 8.27 -5.09
N ARG A 144 -12.76 8.34 -3.80
CA ARG A 144 -12.42 7.29 -2.83
C ARG A 144 -13.61 6.85 -1.99
N ALA A 145 -13.54 5.60 -1.49
CA ALA A 145 -14.33 5.08 -0.38
C ALA A 145 -13.38 4.41 0.62
N GLY A 146 -13.58 4.58 1.92
CA GLY A 146 -12.63 4.16 2.95
C GLY A 146 -11.34 4.99 2.96
N GLY A 147 -10.24 4.39 3.39
CA GLY A 147 -8.96 5.09 3.56
C GLY A 147 -9.04 6.20 4.60
N ARG A 148 -9.71 5.92 5.73
CA ARG A 148 -9.93 6.88 6.82
C ARG A 148 -8.91 6.74 7.94
N GLY A 149 -8.01 5.80 7.80
CA GLY A 149 -6.97 5.48 8.77
C GLY A 149 -7.38 4.39 9.74
N VAL A 150 -6.38 3.66 10.22
CA VAL A 150 -6.53 2.43 11.03
C VAL A 150 -7.24 2.64 12.37
N LEU A 151 -7.29 3.87 12.88
CA LEU A 151 -8.00 4.19 14.12
C LEU A 151 -9.50 4.35 13.92
N LEU A 152 -9.93 4.82 12.74
CA LEU A 152 -11.35 5.05 12.44
C LEU A 152 -11.98 3.87 11.72
N ASP A 153 -11.28 3.31 10.71
CA ASP A 153 -11.86 2.32 9.81
C ASP A 153 -10.75 1.40 9.25
N ASP A 154 -10.46 1.48 7.97
CA ASP A 154 -9.53 0.63 7.22
C ASP A 154 -9.82 -0.87 7.35
N GLY A 155 -11.13 -1.22 7.43
CA GLY A 155 -11.62 -2.59 7.53
C GLY A 155 -11.10 -3.47 6.40
N GLY A 156 -10.57 -4.66 6.74
CA GLY A 156 -9.97 -5.60 5.79
C GLY A 156 -8.48 -5.35 5.50
N GLY A 157 -7.89 -4.27 6.01
CA GLY A 157 -6.45 -4.05 5.98
C GLY A 157 -5.70 -4.90 7.00
N GLY A 158 -4.37 -5.05 6.83
CA GLY A 158 -3.54 -5.89 7.70
C GLY A 158 -3.57 -5.47 9.17
N PHE A 159 -3.58 -4.16 9.45
CA PHE A 159 -3.71 -3.66 10.82
C PHE A 159 -5.07 -4.05 11.43
N TRP A 160 -6.16 -3.92 10.67
CA TRP A 160 -7.49 -4.30 11.10
C TRP A 160 -7.55 -5.80 11.44
N ILE A 161 -7.03 -6.68 10.57
CA ILE A 161 -6.95 -8.12 10.79
C ILE A 161 -6.19 -8.44 12.08
N ALA A 162 -5.01 -7.83 12.27
CA ALA A 162 -4.18 -8.00 13.46
C ALA A 162 -4.89 -7.55 14.74
N ARG A 163 -5.57 -6.38 14.69
CA ARG A 163 -6.34 -5.84 15.81
C ARG A 163 -7.50 -6.76 16.20
N GLU A 164 -8.28 -7.23 15.24
CA GLU A 164 -9.39 -8.13 15.50
C GLU A 164 -8.93 -9.45 16.12
N ALA A 165 -7.82 -9.99 15.64
CA ALA A 165 -7.25 -11.20 16.20
C ALA A 165 -6.76 -11.00 17.65
N LEU A 166 -6.00 -9.95 17.94
CA LEU A 166 -5.57 -9.64 19.31
C LEU A 166 -6.76 -9.33 20.24
N ARG A 167 -7.77 -8.62 19.75
CA ARG A 167 -9.00 -8.36 20.50
C ARG A 167 -9.70 -9.66 20.89
N TYR A 168 -9.79 -10.62 19.97
CA TYR A 168 -10.38 -11.92 20.25
C TYR A 168 -9.55 -12.70 21.29
N ILE A 169 -8.23 -12.76 21.14
CA ILE A 169 -7.33 -13.50 22.02
C ILE A 169 -7.43 -12.98 23.45
N TRP A 170 -7.38 -11.67 23.65
CA TRP A 170 -7.41 -11.10 25.02
C TRP A 170 -8.79 -11.20 25.67
N ARG A 171 -9.88 -11.16 24.91
CA ARG A 171 -11.22 -11.47 25.45
C ARG A 171 -11.34 -12.93 25.86
N LEU A 172 -10.78 -13.84 25.07
CA LEU A 172 -10.73 -15.26 25.42
C LEU A 172 -9.91 -15.49 26.71
N GLU A 173 -8.80 -14.79 26.88
CA GLU A 173 -7.97 -14.84 28.09
C GLU A 173 -8.69 -14.25 29.31
N ASP A 174 -9.49 -13.20 29.15
CA ASP A 174 -10.33 -12.63 30.21
C ASP A 174 -11.37 -13.66 30.71
N GLU A 175 -11.95 -14.44 29.80
CA GLU A 175 -12.96 -15.46 30.13
C GLU A 175 -12.34 -16.77 30.64
N ARG A 176 -11.23 -17.19 30.07
CA ARG A 176 -10.57 -18.46 30.35
C ARG A 176 -9.05 -18.32 30.27
N PRO A 177 -8.41 -17.92 31.39
CA PRO A 177 -6.95 -17.73 31.41
C PRO A 177 -6.18 -18.97 30.96
N GLY A 178 -5.28 -18.78 30.02
CA GLY A 178 -4.47 -19.85 29.41
C GLY A 178 -5.09 -20.52 28.18
N ALA A 179 -6.32 -20.16 27.79
CA ALA A 179 -7.02 -20.74 26.64
C ALA A 179 -6.34 -20.43 25.29
N TRP A 180 -5.47 -19.41 25.22
CA TRP A 180 -4.71 -19.10 24.03
C TRP A 180 -3.87 -20.30 23.52
N ARG A 181 -3.50 -21.24 24.41
CA ARG A 181 -2.70 -22.43 24.06
C ARG A 181 -3.42 -23.38 23.13
N ASP A 182 -4.75 -23.33 23.14
CA ASP A 182 -5.62 -24.18 22.30
C ASP A 182 -5.94 -23.50 20.94
N SER A 183 -5.51 -22.24 20.74
CA SER A 183 -5.71 -21.50 19.48
C SER A 183 -4.41 -21.44 18.68
N PRO A 184 -4.32 -22.13 17.52
CA PRO A 184 -3.20 -22.00 16.59
C PRO A 184 -2.88 -20.55 16.22
N MET A 185 -3.92 -19.72 16.04
CA MET A 185 -3.76 -18.30 15.76
C MET A 185 -3.07 -17.56 16.92
N ALA A 186 -3.51 -17.79 18.15
CA ALA A 186 -2.93 -17.11 19.31
C ALA A 186 -1.47 -17.52 19.53
N VAL A 187 -1.17 -18.80 19.41
CA VAL A 187 0.20 -19.34 19.50
C VAL A 187 1.12 -18.66 18.48
N GLU A 188 0.71 -18.60 17.22
CA GLU A 188 1.53 -18.01 16.16
C GLU A 188 1.66 -16.48 16.33
N MET A 189 0.61 -15.80 16.76
CA MET A 189 0.67 -14.35 17.03
C MET A 189 1.62 -14.04 18.20
N PHE A 190 1.53 -14.76 19.31
CA PHE A 190 2.40 -14.53 20.47
C PHE A 190 3.87 -14.85 20.17
N LYS A 191 4.15 -15.80 19.30
CA LYS A 191 5.50 -16.06 18.78
C LYS A 191 6.05 -14.84 18.02
N HIS A 192 5.24 -14.18 17.19
CA HIS A 192 5.65 -12.95 16.48
C HIS A 192 5.78 -11.74 17.41
N ILE A 193 4.96 -11.67 18.46
CA ILE A 193 4.98 -10.58 19.45
C ILE A 193 6.17 -10.73 20.40
N GLY A 194 6.64 -11.97 20.63
CA GLY A 194 7.78 -12.28 21.50
C GLY A 194 7.40 -12.75 22.90
N GLY A 195 6.11 -13.00 23.17
CA GLY A 195 5.61 -13.53 24.43
C GLY A 195 4.09 -13.50 24.54
N SER A 196 3.55 -14.28 25.49
CA SER A 196 2.11 -14.46 25.69
C SER A 196 1.51 -13.58 26.78
N ASP A 197 2.32 -12.87 27.55
CA ASP A 197 1.82 -11.98 28.60
C ASP A 197 1.32 -10.65 27.99
N TRP A 198 0.34 -10.02 28.65
CA TRP A 198 -0.21 -8.73 28.23
C TRP A 198 0.86 -7.66 27.99
N SER A 199 1.92 -7.65 28.79
CA SER A 199 3.03 -6.70 28.66
C SER A 199 3.67 -6.72 27.27
N PHE A 200 3.87 -7.91 26.69
CA PHE A 200 4.41 -8.06 25.33
C PHE A 200 3.45 -7.52 24.26
N SER A 201 2.17 -7.91 24.34
CA SER A 201 1.14 -7.40 23.42
C SER A 201 1.00 -5.87 23.52
N ARG A 202 1.00 -5.33 24.74
CA ARG A 202 0.96 -3.88 24.98
C ARG A 202 2.15 -3.18 24.37
N GLN A 203 3.37 -3.66 24.65
CA GLN A 203 4.60 -3.07 24.10
C GLN A 203 4.61 -3.13 22.57
N PHE A 204 4.21 -4.26 22.00
CA PHE A 204 4.15 -4.43 20.55
C PHE A 204 3.12 -3.51 19.91
N PHE A 205 1.87 -3.50 20.40
CA PHE A 205 0.76 -2.80 19.76
C PHE A 205 0.82 -1.28 19.94
N TYR A 206 1.34 -0.80 21.07
CA TYR A 206 1.42 0.63 21.36
C TYR A 206 2.80 1.24 21.09
N GLY A 207 3.83 0.42 20.94
CA GLY A 207 5.22 0.87 20.73
C GLY A 207 5.76 0.66 19.31
N ARG A 208 4.99 0.00 18.42
CA ARG A 208 5.41 -0.24 17.04
C ARG A 208 4.63 0.60 16.05
N GLU A 209 5.24 0.80 14.89
CA GLU A 209 4.56 1.42 13.76
C GLU A 209 3.39 0.56 13.25
N ARG A 210 2.34 1.22 12.77
CA ARG A 210 1.14 0.53 12.24
C ARG A 210 1.42 -0.52 11.16
N GLY A 211 2.48 -0.32 10.37
CA GLY A 211 2.92 -1.28 9.37
C GLY A 211 3.45 -2.57 9.98
N ASP A 212 4.18 -2.49 11.10
CA ASP A 212 4.70 -3.66 11.81
C ASP A 212 3.57 -4.43 12.50
N ILE A 213 2.62 -3.70 13.09
CA ILE A 213 1.40 -4.33 13.67
C ILE A 213 0.63 -5.07 12.58
N GLY A 214 0.48 -4.46 11.39
CA GLY A 214 -0.21 -5.07 10.26
C GLY A 214 0.43 -6.37 9.76
N LYS A 215 1.73 -6.59 10.01
CA LYS A 215 2.40 -7.85 9.67
C LYS A 215 1.90 -9.05 10.49
N LEU A 216 1.29 -8.83 11.66
CA LEU A 216 0.64 -9.90 12.43
C LEU A 216 -0.51 -10.58 11.66
N ALA A 217 -1.09 -9.91 10.66
CA ALA A 217 -2.08 -10.53 9.77
C ALA A 217 -1.54 -11.76 9.03
N ILE A 218 -0.21 -11.88 8.87
CA ILE A 218 0.45 -13.07 8.30
C ILE A 218 0.25 -14.27 9.22
N ALA A 219 0.38 -14.09 10.54
CA ALA A 219 0.15 -15.15 11.53
C ALA A 219 -1.32 -15.60 11.51
N VAL A 220 -2.26 -14.65 11.40
CA VAL A 220 -3.69 -14.97 11.27
C VAL A 220 -3.95 -15.81 10.01
N ALA A 221 -3.38 -15.40 8.87
CA ALA A 221 -3.56 -16.11 7.60
C ALA A 221 -2.95 -17.52 7.64
N ALA A 222 -1.75 -17.67 8.23
CA ALA A 222 -1.07 -18.96 8.36
C ALA A 222 -1.87 -19.96 9.19
N SER A 223 -2.65 -19.50 10.16
CA SER A 223 -3.44 -20.33 11.07
C SER A 223 -4.86 -20.64 10.54
N ALA A 224 -5.30 -20.00 9.48
CA ALA A 224 -6.72 -20.00 9.07
C ALA A 224 -7.27 -21.37 8.60
N ASN A 225 -6.40 -22.34 8.29
CA ASN A 225 -6.84 -23.68 7.94
C ASN A 225 -7.15 -24.54 9.19
N ASP A 226 -6.50 -24.24 10.32
CA ASP A 226 -6.56 -25.02 11.55
C ASP A 226 -7.26 -24.25 12.69
N ASP A 227 -7.58 -22.96 12.47
CA ASP A 227 -8.23 -22.09 13.44
C ASP A 227 -9.47 -21.42 12.81
N ALA A 228 -10.66 -21.82 13.28
CA ALA A 228 -11.92 -21.31 12.76
C ALA A 228 -12.10 -19.81 12.99
N VAL A 229 -11.52 -19.26 14.07
CA VAL A 229 -11.60 -17.83 14.39
C VAL A 229 -10.70 -17.03 13.45
N ALA A 230 -9.48 -17.49 13.19
CA ALA A 230 -8.59 -16.89 12.20
C ALA A 230 -9.28 -16.82 10.83
N ARG A 231 -9.89 -17.94 10.40
CA ARG A 231 -10.66 -17.98 9.15
C ARG A 231 -11.83 -17.00 9.15
N ALA A 232 -12.60 -16.91 10.25
CA ALA A 232 -13.73 -15.98 10.36
C ALA A 232 -13.28 -14.52 10.25
N ILE A 233 -12.15 -14.14 10.86
CA ILE A 233 -11.57 -12.80 10.75
C ILE A 233 -11.20 -12.48 9.31
N LEU A 234 -10.61 -13.42 8.57
CA LEU A 234 -10.26 -13.23 7.16
C LEU A 234 -11.51 -13.14 6.27
N CYS A 235 -12.56 -13.91 6.54
CA CYS A 235 -13.84 -13.76 5.87
C CYS A 235 -14.44 -12.37 6.14
N GLN A 236 -14.41 -11.90 7.38
CA GLN A 236 -14.89 -10.57 7.71
C GLN A 236 -14.06 -9.47 7.02
N ALA A 237 -12.73 -9.64 6.90
CA ALA A 237 -11.89 -8.77 6.10
C ALA A 237 -12.36 -8.69 4.64
N GLY A 238 -12.71 -9.83 4.02
CA GLY A 238 -13.28 -9.88 2.68
C GLY A 238 -14.62 -9.13 2.58
N SER A 239 -15.48 -9.23 3.60
CA SER A 239 -16.75 -8.48 3.66
C SER A 239 -16.54 -6.97 3.74
N GLU A 240 -15.54 -6.51 4.52
CA GLU A 240 -15.19 -5.09 4.60
C GLU A 240 -14.67 -4.55 3.26
N LEU A 241 -13.85 -5.33 2.55
CA LEU A 241 -13.38 -4.95 1.22
C LEU A 241 -14.52 -4.93 0.19
N ALA A 242 -15.47 -5.87 0.29
CA ALA A 242 -16.69 -5.85 -0.53
C ALA A 242 -17.54 -4.60 -0.27
N ARG A 243 -17.65 -4.17 0.98
CA ARG A 243 -18.35 -2.92 1.37
C ARG A 243 -17.77 -1.72 0.62
N LEU A 244 -16.43 -1.64 0.50
CA LEU A 244 -15.76 -0.57 -0.25
C LEU A 244 -16.09 -0.64 -1.75
N GLY A 245 -16.04 -1.84 -2.35
CA GLY A 245 -16.42 -2.07 -3.74
C GLY A 245 -17.88 -1.69 -4.01
N ASN A 246 -18.79 -2.13 -3.14
CA ASN A 246 -20.22 -1.79 -3.23
C ASN A 246 -20.48 -0.29 -3.10
N ALA A 247 -19.72 0.41 -2.25
CA ALA A 247 -19.82 1.88 -2.12
C ALA A 247 -19.47 2.57 -3.45
N MET A 248 -18.47 2.08 -4.19
CA MET A 248 -18.15 2.60 -5.52
C MET A 248 -19.23 2.27 -6.55
N ILE A 249 -19.72 1.04 -6.55
CA ILE A 249 -20.81 0.60 -7.44
C ILE A 249 -22.06 1.46 -7.24
N ASN A 250 -22.46 1.71 -5.99
CA ASN A 250 -23.63 2.51 -5.66
C ASN A 250 -23.51 3.98 -6.13
N ARG A 251 -22.30 4.52 -6.16
CA ARG A 251 -22.04 5.91 -6.55
C ARG A 251 -21.89 6.08 -8.07
N PHE A 252 -21.29 5.11 -8.75
CA PHE A 252 -20.81 5.28 -10.12
C PHE A 252 -21.25 4.16 -11.07
N GLY A 253 -22.06 3.22 -10.61
CA GLY A 253 -22.54 2.08 -11.41
C GLY A 253 -21.61 0.87 -11.40
N VAL A 254 -22.05 -0.21 -12.00
CA VAL A 254 -21.31 -1.48 -12.05
C VAL A 254 -20.13 -1.36 -13.01
N ARG A 255 -18.93 -1.65 -12.52
CA ARG A 255 -17.68 -1.73 -13.28
C ARG A 255 -16.83 -2.89 -12.78
N PRO A 256 -15.81 -3.35 -13.53
CA PRO A 256 -14.82 -4.32 -13.04
C PRO A 256 -14.12 -3.82 -11.78
N ILE A 257 -13.82 -4.74 -10.86
CA ILE A 257 -13.08 -4.45 -9.63
C ILE A 257 -11.76 -5.21 -9.64
N LEU A 258 -10.66 -4.51 -9.39
CA LEU A 258 -9.37 -5.12 -9.12
C LEU A 258 -9.07 -5.02 -7.63
N LEU A 259 -8.92 -6.20 -7.00
CA LEU A 259 -8.45 -6.32 -5.63
C LEU A 259 -6.93 -6.39 -5.65
N ALA A 260 -6.27 -5.47 -4.95
CA ALA A 260 -4.83 -5.35 -4.90
C ALA A 260 -4.32 -5.14 -3.47
N GLY A 261 -3.01 -5.20 -3.29
CA GLY A 261 -2.35 -5.00 -2.00
C GLY A 261 -2.04 -6.31 -1.27
N ARG A 262 -1.00 -6.26 -0.42
CA ARG A 262 -0.45 -7.48 0.22
C ARG A 262 -1.43 -8.14 1.19
N ALA A 263 -2.24 -7.39 1.92
CA ALA A 263 -3.22 -7.95 2.84
C ALA A 263 -4.32 -8.72 2.10
N ALA A 264 -4.72 -8.26 0.91
CA ALA A 264 -5.70 -8.94 0.06
C ALA A 264 -5.25 -10.34 -0.38
N LEU A 265 -3.94 -10.56 -0.46
CA LEU A 265 -3.32 -11.81 -0.95
C LEU A 265 -2.97 -12.80 0.16
N LEU A 266 -3.21 -12.45 1.42
CA LEU A 266 -2.80 -13.27 2.58
C LEU A 266 -3.49 -14.65 2.60
N HIS A 267 -4.76 -14.70 2.22
CA HIS A 267 -5.52 -15.95 2.23
C HIS A 267 -6.74 -15.87 1.30
N ARG A 268 -7.05 -16.98 0.59
CA ARG A 268 -8.17 -17.05 -0.36
C ARG A 268 -9.54 -16.70 0.24
N ALA A 269 -9.76 -16.93 1.53
CA ALA A 269 -11.01 -16.60 2.20
C ALA A 269 -11.39 -15.11 2.07
N ILE A 270 -10.41 -14.22 1.97
CA ILE A 270 -10.63 -12.79 1.76
C ILE A 270 -11.26 -12.56 0.38
N GLU A 271 -10.63 -13.09 -0.68
CA GLU A 271 -11.15 -12.97 -2.05
C GLU A 271 -12.51 -13.68 -2.21
N ASP A 272 -12.62 -14.93 -1.73
CA ASP A 272 -13.84 -15.73 -1.87
C ASP A 272 -15.04 -15.03 -1.23
N THR A 273 -14.86 -14.46 -0.02
CA THR A 273 -15.91 -13.73 0.70
C THR A 273 -16.23 -12.39 0.01
N MET A 274 -15.21 -11.64 -0.42
CA MET A 274 -15.44 -10.42 -1.17
C MET A 274 -16.22 -10.69 -2.44
N ARG A 275 -15.87 -11.73 -3.19
CA ARG A 275 -16.53 -12.13 -4.42
C ARG A 275 -18.00 -12.48 -4.20
N ALA A 276 -18.30 -13.25 -3.14
CA ALA A 276 -19.66 -13.63 -2.78
C ALA A 276 -20.55 -12.45 -2.37
N ALA A 277 -19.95 -11.38 -1.84
CA ALA A 277 -20.67 -10.20 -1.37
C ALA A 277 -20.79 -9.07 -2.40
N LEU A 278 -20.18 -9.22 -3.58
CA LEU A 278 -20.29 -8.29 -4.70
C LEU A 278 -21.37 -8.76 -5.71
N PRO A 279 -22.00 -7.83 -6.45
CA PRO A 279 -22.87 -8.20 -7.57
C PRO A 279 -22.10 -9.03 -8.60
N PRO A 280 -22.68 -10.12 -9.15
CA PRO A 280 -21.99 -10.99 -10.13
C PRO A 280 -21.45 -10.24 -11.35
N ALA A 281 -22.10 -9.16 -11.75
CA ALA A 281 -21.69 -8.31 -12.87
C ALA A 281 -20.41 -7.47 -12.57
N ALA A 282 -19.98 -7.36 -11.32
CA ALA A 282 -18.82 -6.52 -10.92
C ALA A 282 -17.45 -7.16 -11.23
N GLN A 283 -17.37 -8.37 -11.78
CA GLN A 283 -16.14 -9.04 -12.25
C GLN A 283 -14.91 -8.79 -11.39
N LEU A 284 -14.87 -9.35 -10.17
CA LEU A 284 -13.71 -9.24 -9.29
C LEU A 284 -12.50 -10.01 -9.85
N LYS A 285 -11.35 -9.35 -9.96
CA LYS A 285 -10.05 -9.98 -10.25
C LYS A 285 -9.03 -9.53 -9.21
N VAL A 286 -8.05 -10.39 -8.93
CA VAL A 286 -6.92 -10.07 -8.04
C VAL A 286 -5.70 -9.73 -8.88
N ARG A 287 -4.99 -8.66 -8.52
CA ARG A 287 -3.77 -8.22 -9.20
C ARG A 287 -2.72 -7.73 -8.20
N VAL A 288 -1.48 -8.06 -8.48
CA VAL A 288 -0.33 -7.39 -7.85
C VAL A 288 -0.09 -6.09 -8.62
N SER A 289 0.03 -4.98 -7.90
CA SER A 289 0.38 -3.69 -8.50
C SER A 289 1.90 -3.50 -8.48
N ASP A 290 2.44 -3.11 -9.63
CA ASP A 290 3.81 -2.65 -9.81
C ASP A 290 3.84 -1.13 -9.96
N ALA A 291 3.25 -0.43 -8.97
CA ALA A 291 3.02 1.01 -9.00
C ALA A 291 4.30 1.82 -9.30
N HIS A 292 5.47 1.41 -8.80
CA HIS A 292 6.74 2.05 -9.11
C HIS A 292 7.10 1.97 -10.61
N VAL A 293 6.83 0.83 -11.27
CA VAL A 293 7.06 0.66 -12.71
C VAL A 293 6.06 1.49 -13.51
N ALA A 294 4.78 1.50 -13.10
CA ALA A 294 3.77 2.34 -13.72
C ALA A 294 4.12 3.83 -13.60
N ALA A 295 4.58 4.27 -12.43
CA ALA A 295 5.05 5.63 -12.19
C ALA A 295 6.24 5.99 -13.10
N ALA A 296 7.22 5.08 -13.25
CA ALA A 296 8.36 5.28 -14.15
C ALA A 296 7.93 5.46 -15.62
N ARG A 297 6.97 4.64 -16.07
CA ARG A 297 6.39 4.76 -17.41
C ARG A 297 5.60 6.05 -17.61
N ILE A 298 4.91 6.54 -16.58
CA ILE A 298 4.23 7.84 -16.61
C ILE A 298 5.26 8.97 -16.75
N ALA A 299 6.32 8.93 -15.94
CA ALA A 299 7.42 9.90 -16.00
C ALA A 299 8.12 9.89 -17.38
N ALA A 300 8.42 8.71 -17.92
CA ALA A 300 9.09 8.56 -19.20
C ALA A 300 8.28 9.09 -20.40
N LYS A 301 6.95 9.10 -20.34
CA LYS A 301 6.09 9.66 -21.39
C LYS A 301 5.95 11.20 -21.34
N SER A 302 6.41 11.81 -20.26
CA SER A 302 6.44 13.26 -20.10
C SER A 302 7.73 13.89 -20.64
N THR A 303 8.68 13.02 -21.08
CA THR A 303 9.96 13.35 -21.72
C THR A 303 9.76 13.63 -23.25
#